data_85659bf51546941e27d8d709023ac896
#
_entry.id   85659bf51546941e27d8d709023ac896
#
_cell.length_a   1.000
_cell.length_b   1.000
_cell.length_c   1.000
_cell.angle_alpha   90.00
_cell.angle_beta   90.00
_cell.angle_gamma   90.00
#
_symmetry.space_group_name_H-M   'P 1'
#
loop_
_entity.id
_entity.type
_entity.pdbx_description
1 polymer ?
#
loop_
_entity_poly.entity_id
_entity_poly.type
_entity_poly.pdbx_seq_one_letter_code
_entity_poly.pdbx_strand_id
1 'polypeptide(L)'
;KLHGGEIGAFTRSTTCHTNDTLCDPRSPILIPDTEYSKPYYKKAIVPLGKSNEEKIANAINRLLEEDPTLVYEYNEETKQQCLSGIGDIHLDTVLNKLKARFKVEAKFEDVKIPYRETIKKEVTQRTRYKKQSGGHGQFGEVEITFKPSRDYDKPYIFKEEVFGGAVPRTYFPAVEKGLIESVKAGCLGGYPVLGIEATLIDGAYHSVDSSEMAFKTATSMCFKEAMPKADPALLEPYMKMKVIIDDEFTGDITVSYTHLRAHETLSDL
;
A
#
# COMPACT_ATOMS: atom_id res chain seq x y z
N LYS A 1 8.35 42.24 -25.44
CA LYS A 1 7.01 42.03 -26.00
C LYS A 1 7.08 40.79 -26.89
N LEU A 2 6.08 39.95 -26.83
CA LEU A 2 5.91 38.79 -27.73
C LEU A 2 4.76 39.12 -28.70
N HIS A 3 4.92 38.72 -29.94
CA HIS A 3 3.91 38.86 -30.98
C HIS A 3 3.26 37.48 -31.27
N GLY A 4 2.12 37.48 -31.93
CA GLY A 4 1.45 36.25 -32.33
C GLY A 4 2.36 35.34 -33.19
N GLY A 5 2.47 34.06 -32.82
CA GLY A 5 3.35 33.10 -33.49
C GLY A 5 4.78 33.00 -32.90
N GLU A 6 5.16 33.87 -31.96
CA GLU A 6 6.47 33.83 -31.31
C GLU A 6 6.49 32.89 -30.09
N ILE A 7 7.65 32.25 -29.87
CA ILE A 7 7.94 31.46 -28.66
C ILE A 7 8.70 32.37 -27.70
N GLY A 8 8.28 32.40 -26.45
CA GLY A 8 8.90 33.24 -25.42
C GLY A 8 8.93 32.60 -24.03
N ALA A 9 9.72 33.19 -23.15
CA ALA A 9 9.82 32.78 -21.77
C ALA A 9 8.95 33.67 -20.88
N PHE A 10 8.11 33.05 -20.06
CA PHE A 10 7.35 33.68 -19.01
C PHE A 10 7.97 33.28 -17.66
N THR A 11 8.39 34.29 -16.89
CA THR A 11 9.12 34.07 -15.63
C THR A 11 8.31 34.53 -14.42
N ARG A 12 8.60 33.94 -13.25
CA ARG A 12 7.99 34.29 -11.95
C ARG A 12 6.49 33.97 -11.86
N SER A 13 6.00 33.01 -12.61
CA SER A 13 4.68 32.46 -12.35
C SER A 13 4.77 31.41 -11.23
N THR A 14 3.86 31.48 -10.27
CA THR A 14 3.68 30.47 -9.20
C THR A 14 2.45 29.61 -9.42
N THR A 15 1.65 29.92 -10.46
CA THR A 15 0.34 29.33 -10.73
C THR A 15 0.26 28.62 -12.06
N CYS A 16 1.25 28.79 -12.95
CA CYS A 16 1.23 28.17 -14.26
C CYS A 16 2.12 26.93 -14.28
N HIS A 17 1.57 25.84 -14.77
CA HIS A 17 2.23 24.56 -14.93
C HIS A 17 2.39 24.19 -16.41
N THR A 18 3.14 23.15 -16.70
CA THR A 18 3.26 22.59 -18.05
C THR A 18 1.87 22.15 -18.54
N ASN A 19 1.53 22.45 -19.78
CA ASN A 19 0.23 22.28 -20.45
C ASN A 19 -0.84 23.34 -20.13
N ASP A 20 -0.64 24.24 -19.18
CA ASP A 20 -1.63 25.28 -18.91
C ASP A 20 -1.79 26.22 -20.11
N THR A 21 -3.04 26.55 -20.42
CA THR A 21 -3.37 27.55 -21.45
C THR A 21 -3.51 28.92 -20.84
N LEU A 22 -2.72 29.88 -21.31
CA LEU A 22 -2.85 31.29 -20.98
C LEU A 22 -3.62 32.01 -22.06
N CYS A 23 -4.74 32.63 -21.73
CA CYS A 23 -5.59 33.33 -22.69
C CYS A 23 -6.06 34.70 -22.16
N ASP A 24 -6.58 35.52 -23.07
CA ASP A 24 -7.26 36.77 -22.70
C ASP A 24 -8.60 36.43 -22.01
N PRO A 25 -8.89 36.97 -20.81
CA PRO A 25 -10.18 36.77 -20.15
C PRO A 25 -11.41 37.16 -20.99
N ARG A 26 -11.23 38.04 -21.96
CA ARG A 26 -12.30 38.50 -22.86
C ARG A 26 -12.59 37.51 -24.00
N SER A 27 -11.62 36.61 -24.29
CA SER A 27 -11.74 35.59 -25.34
C SER A 27 -11.12 34.31 -24.83
N PRO A 28 -11.80 33.60 -23.93
CA PRO A 28 -11.25 32.38 -23.34
C PRO A 28 -11.12 31.28 -24.38
N ILE A 29 -9.93 30.73 -24.51
CA ILE A 29 -9.60 29.59 -25.36
C ILE A 29 -8.89 28.58 -24.47
N LEU A 30 -9.31 27.32 -24.53
CA LEU A 30 -8.63 26.20 -23.89
C LEU A 30 -8.03 25.31 -24.97
N ILE A 31 -6.71 25.15 -24.94
CA ILE A 31 -6.00 24.19 -25.78
C ILE A 31 -6.02 22.86 -25.02
N PRO A 32 -6.45 21.74 -25.64
CA PRO A 32 -6.45 20.46 -24.98
C PRO A 32 -5.04 20.05 -24.54
N ASP A 33 -4.96 19.42 -23.35
CA ASP A 33 -3.70 18.97 -22.80
C ASP A 33 -3.02 17.93 -23.70
N THR A 34 -1.70 17.97 -23.74
CA THR A 34 -0.91 16.95 -24.42
C THR A 34 -0.89 15.69 -23.59
N GLU A 35 -1.29 14.55 -24.17
CA GLU A 35 -1.18 13.25 -23.50
C GLU A 35 0.29 12.80 -23.51
N TYR A 36 0.85 12.63 -22.33
CA TYR A 36 2.20 12.10 -22.13
C TYR A 36 2.19 10.59 -21.90
N SER A 37 3.31 9.95 -22.21
CA SER A 37 3.52 8.54 -21.91
C SER A 37 3.44 8.29 -20.41
N LYS A 38 2.73 7.22 -20.02
CA LYS A 38 2.59 6.84 -18.60
C LYS A 38 3.92 6.29 -18.07
N PRO A 39 4.30 6.65 -16.84
CA PRO A 39 5.53 6.18 -16.21
C PRO A 39 5.36 4.75 -15.69
N TYR A 40 5.72 3.76 -16.46
CA TYR A 40 5.61 2.34 -16.06
C TYR A 40 6.85 1.81 -15.32
N TYR A 41 7.99 2.48 -15.43
CA TYR A 41 9.22 2.03 -14.80
C TYR A 41 9.41 2.71 -13.44
N LYS A 42 9.34 1.92 -12.35
CA LYS A 42 9.38 2.40 -10.97
C LYS A 42 10.59 1.86 -10.24
N LYS A 43 11.31 2.74 -9.52
CA LYS A 43 12.40 2.42 -8.61
C LYS A 43 12.24 3.17 -7.28
N ALA A 44 12.76 2.60 -6.21
CA ALA A 44 12.88 3.30 -4.95
C ALA A 44 14.11 4.22 -4.99
N ILE A 45 13.95 5.48 -4.61
CA ILE A 45 15.05 6.44 -4.56
C ILE A 45 15.54 6.61 -3.12
N VAL A 46 16.84 6.42 -2.92
CA VAL A 46 17.49 6.49 -1.61
C VAL A 46 18.56 7.56 -1.62
N PRO A 47 18.47 8.60 -0.76
CA PRO A 47 19.50 9.62 -0.65
C PRO A 47 20.79 9.04 -0.06
N LEU A 48 21.92 9.47 -0.60
CA LEU A 48 23.24 9.14 -0.07
C LEU A 48 23.64 10.20 0.97
N GLY A 49 23.44 9.84 2.25
CA GLY A 49 23.76 10.70 3.40
C GLY A 49 22.56 11.47 3.97
N LYS A 50 22.54 11.58 5.29
CA LYS A 50 21.43 12.20 6.06
C LYS A 50 21.08 13.64 5.68
N SER A 51 22.04 14.45 5.26
CA SER A 51 21.80 15.83 4.84
C SER A 51 21.04 15.97 3.53
N ASN A 52 20.85 14.88 2.79
CA ASN A 52 20.19 14.88 1.49
C ASN A 52 18.70 14.51 1.56
N GLU A 53 18.21 13.96 2.68
CA GLU A 53 16.81 13.51 2.81
C GLU A 53 15.79 14.64 2.59
N GLU A 54 16.00 15.81 3.22
CA GLU A 54 15.09 16.96 3.03
C GLU A 54 15.27 17.63 1.66
N LYS A 55 16.49 17.65 1.15
CA LYS A 55 16.81 18.30 -0.12
C LYS A 55 16.29 17.53 -1.32
N ILE A 56 16.26 16.19 -1.22
CA ILE A 56 15.85 15.32 -2.34
C ILE A 56 14.40 15.55 -2.73
N ALA A 57 13.48 15.63 -1.76
CA ALA A 57 12.07 15.85 -2.04
C ALA A 57 11.83 17.19 -2.77
N ASN A 58 12.49 18.27 -2.28
CA ASN A 58 12.39 19.57 -2.94
C ASN A 58 13.00 19.59 -4.33
N ALA A 59 14.11 18.87 -4.53
CA ALA A 59 14.75 18.78 -5.84
C ALA A 59 13.89 17.97 -6.83
N ILE A 60 13.31 16.85 -6.37
CA ILE A 60 12.41 16.04 -7.20
C ILE A 60 11.16 16.83 -7.56
N ASN A 61 10.52 17.52 -6.61
CA ASN A 61 9.33 18.32 -6.90
C ASN A 61 9.58 19.35 -8.02
N ARG A 62 10.75 19.98 -8.05
CA ARG A 62 11.12 20.89 -9.15
C ARG A 62 11.30 20.16 -10.50
N LEU A 63 11.80 18.92 -10.47
CA LEU A 63 11.91 18.11 -11.69
C LEU A 63 10.55 17.64 -12.19
N LEU A 64 9.59 17.38 -11.29
CA LEU A 64 8.20 17.06 -11.65
C LEU A 64 7.49 18.22 -12.35
N GLU A 65 7.81 19.47 -11.98
CA GLU A 65 7.29 20.64 -12.68
C GLU A 65 7.82 20.75 -14.13
N GLU A 66 9.06 20.28 -14.36
CA GLU A 66 9.69 20.27 -15.68
C GLU A 66 9.27 19.08 -16.55
N ASP A 67 8.92 17.95 -15.91
CA ASP A 67 8.68 16.68 -16.60
C ASP A 67 7.40 15.99 -16.08
N PRO A 68 6.28 16.16 -16.78
CA PRO A 68 5.00 15.54 -16.42
C PRO A 68 4.99 14.01 -16.55
N THR A 69 6.02 13.40 -17.13
CA THR A 69 6.13 11.94 -17.25
C THR A 69 6.78 11.29 -16.03
N LEU A 70 7.18 12.08 -15.05
CA LEU A 70 7.68 11.61 -13.76
C LEU A 70 6.55 11.56 -12.73
N VAL A 71 6.55 10.53 -11.90
CA VAL A 71 5.66 10.42 -10.73
C VAL A 71 6.49 10.08 -9.51
N TYR A 72 6.34 10.87 -8.45
CA TYR A 72 7.01 10.66 -7.18
C TYR A 72 5.97 10.39 -6.09
N GLU A 73 6.12 9.27 -5.39
CA GLU A 73 5.18 8.86 -4.35
C GLU A 73 5.90 8.20 -3.17
N TYR A 74 5.31 8.32 -2.00
CA TYR A 74 5.73 7.59 -0.81
C TYR A 74 4.84 6.36 -0.62
N ASN A 75 5.45 5.18 -0.59
CA ASN A 75 4.74 3.94 -0.28
C ASN A 75 4.76 3.71 1.24
N GLU A 76 3.62 3.89 1.88
CA GLU A 76 3.49 3.78 3.35
C GLU A 76 3.76 2.36 3.86
N GLU A 77 3.47 1.33 3.08
CA GLU A 77 3.68 -0.07 3.49
C GLU A 77 5.15 -0.45 3.46
N THR A 78 5.82 -0.15 2.36
CA THR A 78 7.25 -0.49 2.19
C THR A 78 8.18 0.57 2.77
N LYS A 79 7.60 1.72 3.17
CA LYS A 79 8.33 2.91 3.66
C LYS A 79 9.43 3.35 2.69
N GLN A 80 9.13 3.26 1.40
CA GLN A 80 10.04 3.66 0.34
C GLN A 80 9.51 4.89 -0.39
N GLN A 81 10.41 5.80 -0.71
CA GLN A 81 10.16 6.87 -1.67
C GLN A 81 10.39 6.30 -3.06
N CYS A 82 9.37 6.31 -3.90
CA CYS A 82 9.40 5.72 -5.22
C CYS A 82 9.32 6.82 -6.30
N LEU A 83 10.17 6.68 -7.31
CA LEU A 83 10.14 7.50 -8.51
C LEU A 83 9.81 6.62 -9.70
N SER A 84 8.80 7.02 -10.46
CA SER A 84 8.40 6.35 -11.70
C SER A 84 8.70 7.23 -12.90
N GLY A 85 9.16 6.64 -13.98
CA GLY A 85 9.47 7.28 -15.24
C GLY A 85 9.18 6.35 -16.42
N ILE A 86 9.50 6.78 -17.63
CA ILE A 86 9.25 6.03 -18.86
C ILE A 86 10.16 4.78 -18.94
N GLY A 87 11.41 4.89 -18.46
CA GLY A 87 12.39 3.80 -18.51
C GLY A 87 13.61 4.08 -17.64
N ASP A 88 14.56 3.16 -17.68
CA ASP A 88 15.82 3.21 -16.91
C ASP A 88 16.68 4.43 -17.24
N ILE A 89 16.93 4.69 -18.50
CA ILE A 89 17.71 5.85 -18.98
C ILE A 89 17.07 7.17 -18.53
N HIS A 90 15.73 7.21 -18.49
CA HIS A 90 15.01 8.39 -18.01
C HIS A 90 15.30 8.63 -16.52
N LEU A 91 15.19 7.60 -15.68
CA LEU A 91 15.48 7.72 -14.26
C LEU A 91 16.97 8.04 -14.00
N ASP A 92 17.90 7.46 -14.75
CA ASP A 92 19.32 7.79 -14.66
C ASP A 92 19.60 9.26 -15.00
N THR A 93 18.87 9.80 -15.98
CA THR A 93 18.93 11.23 -16.30
C THR A 93 18.47 12.08 -15.13
N VAL A 94 17.44 11.66 -14.40
CA VAL A 94 16.97 12.34 -13.18
C VAL A 94 18.07 12.34 -12.11
N LEU A 95 18.74 11.21 -11.85
CA LEU A 95 19.87 11.16 -10.90
C LEU A 95 21.00 12.13 -11.30
N ASN A 96 21.33 12.17 -12.60
CA ASN A 96 22.35 13.09 -13.10
C ASN A 96 21.92 14.56 -12.91
N LYS A 97 20.66 14.91 -13.14
CA LYS A 97 20.10 16.25 -12.88
C LYS A 97 20.14 16.59 -11.38
N LEU A 98 19.77 15.65 -10.49
CA LEU A 98 19.85 15.84 -9.05
C LEU A 98 21.27 16.17 -8.61
N LYS A 99 22.26 15.43 -9.10
CA LYS A 99 23.68 15.65 -8.78
C LYS A 99 24.20 16.96 -9.37
N ALA A 100 23.96 17.22 -10.64
CA ALA A 100 24.52 18.38 -11.36
C ALA A 100 23.91 19.70 -10.89
N ARG A 101 22.57 19.77 -10.81
CA ARG A 101 21.84 21.02 -10.55
C ARG A 101 21.59 21.28 -9.07
N PHE A 102 21.22 20.25 -8.33
CA PHE A 102 20.79 20.37 -6.92
C PHE A 102 21.86 19.95 -5.91
N LYS A 103 22.98 19.36 -6.39
CA LYS A 103 24.07 18.85 -5.53
C LYS A 103 23.56 17.80 -4.52
N VAL A 104 22.59 17.02 -4.92
CA VAL A 104 22.00 15.92 -4.15
C VAL A 104 22.45 14.61 -4.78
N GLU A 105 23.07 13.75 -3.97
CA GLU A 105 23.46 12.41 -4.38
C GLU A 105 22.42 11.39 -3.89
N ALA A 106 21.93 10.58 -4.79
CA ALA A 106 20.97 9.52 -4.53
C ALA A 106 21.29 8.28 -5.37
N LYS A 107 20.75 7.15 -4.99
CA LYS A 107 20.79 5.90 -5.77
C LYS A 107 19.41 5.33 -5.93
N PHE A 108 19.22 4.47 -6.93
CA PHE A 108 18.02 3.66 -7.05
C PHE A 108 18.22 2.29 -6.42
N GLU A 109 17.15 1.79 -5.80
CA GLU A 109 17.02 0.43 -5.30
C GLU A 109 15.72 -0.18 -5.88
N ASP A 110 15.62 -1.50 -5.80
CA ASP A 110 14.39 -2.17 -6.22
C ASP A 110 13.25 -1.86 -5.26
N VAL A 111 12.05 -1.73 -5.82
CA VAL A 111 10.84 -1.55 -5.03
C VAL A 111 10.54 -2.86 -4.30
N LYS A 112 10.35 -2.78 -2.98
CA LYS A 112 9.95 -3.93 -2.18
C LYS A 112 8.56 -4.41 -2.58
N ILE A 113 8.40 -5.71 -2.67
CA ILE A 113 7.11 -6.32 -3.00
C ILE A 113 6.20 -6.26 -1.77
N PRO A 114 4.98 -5.69 -1.87
CA PRO A 114 4.04 -5.65 -0.76
C PRO A 114 3.35 -7.02 -0.61
N TYR A 115 4.02 -7.95 0.05
CA TYR A 115 3.44 -9.25 0.37
C TYR A 115 2.19 -9.11 1.26
N ARG A 116 1.35 -10.14 1.24
CA ARG A 116 0.21 -10.31 2.12
C ARG A 116 0.28 -11.68 2.79
N GLU A 117 -0.47 -11.83 3.85
CA GLU A 117 -0.59 -13.10 4.55
C GLU A 117 -2.04 -13.59 4.49
N THR A 118 -2.25 -14.88 4.64
CA THR A 118 -3.57 -15.50 4.76
C THR A 118 -3.48 -16.76 5.59
N ILE A 119 -4.63 -17.36 5.88
CA ILE A 119 -4.71 -18.65 6.55
C ILE A 119 -5.36 -19.69 5.64
N LYS A 120 -5.01 -20.97 5.80
CA LYS A 120 -5.55 -22.08 5.00
C LYS A 120 -6.56 -22.92 5.74
N LYS A 121 -6.51 -22.93 7.06
CA LYS A 121 -7.36 -23.79 7.92
C LYS A 121 -8.20 -22.95 8.85
N GLU A 122 -9.35 -23.48 9.19
CA GLU A 122 -10.20 -22.94 10.25
C GLU A 122 -9.62 -23.30 11.62
N VAL A 123 -9.66 -22.35 12.55
CA VAL A 123 -9.23 -22.54 13.92
C VAL A 123 -10.12 -21.74 14.86
N THR A 124 -10.53 -22.36 15.97
CA THR A 124 -11.19 -21.68 17.07
C THR A 124 -10.21 -21.55 18.22
N GLN A 125 -10.09 -20.35 18.75
CA GLN A 125 -9.19 -20.05 19.85
C GLN A 125 -9.92 -19.26 20.93
N ARG A 126 -9.76 -19.71 22.16
CA ARG A 126 -10.22 -19.00 23.35
C ARG A 126 -9.03 -18.44 24.09
N THR A 127 -9.06 -17.14 24.39
CA THR A 127 -7.94 -16.46 25.06
C THR A 127 -8.47 -15.48 26.10
N ARG A 128 -7.84 -15.53 27.26
CA ARG A 128 -8.15 -14.68 28.40
C ARG A 128 -7.02 -13.72 28.68
N TYR A 129 -7.34 -12.44 28.70
CA TYR A 129 -6.46 -11.39 29.19
C TYR A 129 -6.85 -11.02 30.63
N LYS A 130 -5.94 -11.26 31.57
CA LYS A 130 -6.11 -10.87 32.98
C LYS A 130 -4.84 -10.21 33.48
N LYS A 131 -4.94 -8.95 33.91
CA LYS A 131 -3.85 -8.23 34.56
C LYS A 131 -4.34 -7.61 35.83
N GLN A 132 -3.64 -7.89 36.94
CA GLN A 132 -3.97 -7.35 38.27
C GLN A 132 -2.70 -6.64 38.78
N SER A 133 -2.77 -5.32 38.87
CA SER A 133 -1.65 -4.49 39.33
C SER A 133 -2.18 -3.43 40.29
N GLY A 134 -2.51 -3.82 41.51
CA GLY A 134 -2.90 -2.90 42.59
C GLY A 134 -4.05 -1.94 42.23
N GLY A 135 -5.28 -2.23 42.66
CA GLY A 135 -6.47 -1.46 42.35
C GLY A 135 -7.40 -2.17 41.35
N HIS A 136 -8.05 -1.43 40.44
CA HIS A 136 -8.89 -2.05 39.41
C HIS A 136 -8.07 -2.94 38.46
N GLY A 137 -8.48 -4.22 38.33
CA GLY A 137 -7.89 -5.17 37.40
C GLY A 137 -8.26 -4.86 35.93
N GLN A 138 -7.63 -5.58 35.01
CA GLN A 138 -8.05 -5.63 33.61
C GLN A 138 -8.44 -7.06 33.28
N PHE A 139 -9.64 -7.26 32.77
CA PHE A 139 -10.17 -8.56 32.37
C PHE A 139 -10.91 -8.50 31.05
N GLY A 140 -10.61 -9.45 30.17
CA GLY A 140 -11.33 -9.69 28.92
C GLY A 140 -11.05 -11.10 28.44
N GLU A 141 -12.09 -11.82 28.05
CA GLU A 141 -11.96 -13.16 27.48
C GLU A 141 -12.79 -13.23 26.20
N VAL A 142 -12.20 -13.73 25.16
CA VAL A 142 -12.84 -13.90 23.86
C VAL A 142 -12.57 -15.28 23.31
N GLU A 143 -13.56 -15.84 22.64
CA GLU A 143 -13.44 -17.04 21.84
C GLU A 143 -13.84 -16.71 20.41
N ILE A 144 -12.87 -16.84 19.50
CA ILE A 144 -13.03 -16.42 18.11
C ILE A 144 -12.68 -17.58 17.18
N THR A 145 -13.56 -17.82 16.21
CA THR A 145 -13.31 -18.73 15.11
C THR A 145 -12.77 -17.94 13.92
N PHE A 146 -11.58 -18.30 13.47
CA PHE A 146 -10.96 -17.75 12.29
C PHE A 146 -11.02 -18.76 11.16
N LYS A 147 -11.52 -18.37 9.99
CA LYS A 147 -11.55 -19.22 8.80
C LYS A 147 -11.16 -18.43 7.54
N PRO A 148 -10.62 -19.10 6.50
CA PRO A 148 -10.34 -18.46 5.23
C PRO A 148 -11.64 -18.03 4.54
N SER A 149 -11.80 -16.74 4.22
CA SER A 149 -12.97 -16.23 3.48
C SER A 149 -12.82 -16.42 1.97
N ARG A 150 -11.58 -16.57 1.47
CA ARG A 150 -11.22 -16.61 0.05
C ARG A 150 -11.60 -15.32 -0.73
N ASP A 151 -12.05 -14.31 -0.05
CA ASP A 151 -12.31 -12.97 -0.60
C ASP A 151 -11.10 -12.08 -0.26
N TYR A 152 -10.17 -11.97 -1.22
CA TYR A 152 -8.95 -11.18 -1.04
C TYR A 152 -9.13 -9.69 -1.29
N ASP A 153 -10.30 -9.27 -1.74
CA ASP A 153 -10.64 -7.84 -1.88
C ASP A 153 -10.91 -7.20 -0.52
N LYS A 154 -11.29 -8.03 0.46
CA LYS A 154 -11.51 -7.62 1.85
C LYS A 154 -10.43 -8.17 2.76
N PRO A 155 -9.80 -7.31 3.58
CA PRO A 155 -8.79 -7.80 4.52
C PRO A 155 -9.37 -8.75 5.55
N TYR A 156 -10.56 -8.45 6.07
CA TYR A 156 -11.27 -9.29 7.04
C TYR A 156 -12.79 -9.15 6.90
N ILE A 157 -13.50 -10.14 7.45
CA ILE A 157 -14.94 -10.12 7.68
C ILE A 157 -15.13 -10.40 9.17
N PHE A 158 -15.80 -9.50 9.90
CA PHE A 158 -16.11 -9.71 11.31
C PHE A 158 -17.58 -10.10 11.48
N LYS A 159 -17.83 -11.15 12.26
CA LYS A 159 -19.18 -11.64 12.61
C LYS A 159 -19.34 -11.79 14.11
N GLU A 160 -20.54 -11.62 14.57
CA GLU A 160 -20.92 -11.69 15.97
C GLU A 160 -21.99 -12.78 16.14
N GLU A 161 -21.64 -13.88 16.79
CA GLU A 161 -22.53 -15.03 17.06
C GLU A 161 -22.52 -15.41 18.55
N VAL A 162 -22.44 -14.40 19.43
CA VAL A 162 -22.39 -14.62 20.90
C VAL A 162 -23.76 -14.95 21.45
N PHE A 163 -23.90 -16.10 22.12
CA PHE A 163 -25.11 -16.52 22.78
C PHE A 163 -25.10 -16.13 24.28
N GLY A 164 -26.31 -15.86 24.83
CA GLY A 164 -26.51 -15.68 26.27
C GLY A 164 -25.89 -14.42 26.88
N GLY A 165 -25.37 -13.49 26.07
CA GLY A 165 -24.79 -12.24 26.56
C GLY A 165 -23.43 -12.42 27.28
N ALA A 166 -22.70 -13.49 26.97
CA ALA A 166 -21.40 -13.80 27.57
C ALA A 166 -20.39 -12.65 27.39
N VAL A 167 -20.49 -11.92 26.27
CA VAL A 167 -19.79 -10.65 26.03
C VAL A 167 -20.83 -9.58 25.78
N PRO A 168 -20.89 -8.49 26.57
CA PRO A 168 -21.78 -7.36 26.30
C PRO A 168 -21.51 -6.72 24.96
N ARG A 169 -22.56 -6.36 24.21
CA ARG A 169 -22.45 -5.74 22.87
C ARG A 169 -21.62 -4.46 22.84
N THR A 170 -21.52 -3.77 23.97
CA THR A 170 -20.68 -2.57 24.11
C THR A 170 -19.19 -2.81 23.84
N TYR A 171 -18.73 -4.07 24.02
CA TYR A 171 -17.33 -4.45 23.79
C TYR A 171 -17.05 -5.00 22.39
N PHE A 172 -18.07 -5.28 21.56
CA PHE A 172 -17.89 -5.76 20.19
C PHE A 172 -17.03 -4.83 19.34
N PRO A 173 -17.23 -3.49 19.36
CA PRO A 173 -16.34 -2.58 18.62
C PRO A 173 -14.88 -2.63 19.09
N ALA A 174 -14.65 -2.93 20.37
CA ALA A 174 -13.29 -3.09 20.91
C ALA A 174 -12.62 -4.37 20.42
N VAL A 175 -13.38 -5.47 20.33
CA VAL A 175 -12.93 -6.73 19.73
C VAL A 175 -12.56 -6.51 18.27
N GLU A 176 -13.42 -5.87 17.50
CA GLU A 176 -13.16 -5.57 16.09
C GLU A 176 -11.93 -4.66 15.91
N LYS A 177 -11.76 -3.62 16.74
CA LYS A 177 -10.54 -2.79 16.70
C LYS A 177 -9.27 -3.60 16.98
N GLY A 178 -9.33 -4.54 17.93
CA GLY A 178 -8.22 -5.45 18.20
C GLY A 178 -7.90 -6.37 17.03
N LEU A 179 -8.92 -6.83 16.32
CA LEU A 179 -8.79 -7.61 15.10
C LEU A 179 -8.14 -6.79 13.98
N ILE A 180 -8.61 -5.57 13.72
CA ILE A 180 -8.08 -4.66 12.68
C ILE A 180 -6.58 -4.43 12.86
N GLU A 181 -6.16 -4.13 14.08
CA GLU A 181 -4.75 -3.89 14.37
C GLU A 181 -3.90 -5.15 14.19
N SER A 182 -4.44 -6.31 14.58
CA SER A 182 -3.76 -7.59 14.45
C SER A 182 -3.63 -8.01 12.97
N VAL A 183 -4.69 -7.82 12.18
CA VAL A 183 -4.69 -8.05 10.72
C VAL A 183 -3.67 -7.19 10.02
N LYS A 184 -3.54 -5.92 10.40
CA LYS A 184 -2.53 -5.01 9.84
C LYS A 184 -1.11 -5.37 10.23
N ALA A 185 -0.93 -5.88 11.45
CA ALA A 185 0.39 -6.28 11.96
C ALA A 185 0.92 -7.57 11.35
N GLY A 186 0.02 -8.42 10.81
CA GLY A 186 0.39 -9.72 10.26
C GLY A 186 0.62 -10.81 11.32
N CYS A 187 0.91 -12.01 10.84
CA CYS A 187 1.08 -13.17 11.71
C CYS A 187 2.29 -14.05 11.41
N LEU A 188 2.88 -13.92 10.22
CA LEU A 188 4.01 -14.74 9.77
C LEU A 188 5.28 -13.90 9.57
N GLY A 189 5.25 -12.94 8.67
CA GLY A 189 6.36 -12.05 8.34
C GLY A 189 6.10 -10.58 8.66
N GLY A 190 4.95 -10.25 9.26
CA GLY A 190 4.56 -8.88 9.57
C GLY A 190 3.88 -8.16 8.40
N TYR A 191 3.37 -8.91 7.44
CA TYR A 191 2.60 -8.39 6.32
C TYR A 191 1.10 -8.42 6.63
N PRO A 192 0.31 -7.43 6.15
CA PRO A 192 -1.12 -7.42 6.40
C PRO A 192 -1.81 -8.71 5.94
N VAL A 193 -2.70 -9.23 6.78
CA VAL A 193 -3.48 -10.44 6.46
C VAL A 193 -4.66 -10.09 5.57
N LEU A 194 -4.97 -10.94 4.59
CA LEU A 194 -6.12 -10.82 3.70
C LEU A 194 -6.96 -12.10 3.71
N GLY A 195 -8.25 -11.92 3.43
CA GLY A 195 -9.14 -13.03 3.15
C GLY A 195 -9.44 -13.90 4.38
N ILE A 196 -9.60 -13.28 5.55
CA ILE A 196 -10.03 -13.98 6.77
C ILE A 196 -11.44 -13.59 7.19
N GLU A 197 -12.17 -14.54 7.74
CA GLU A 197 -13.41 -14.30 8.46
C GLU A 197 -13.17 -14.64 9.93
N ALA A 198 -13.50 -13.70 10.82
CA ALA A 198 -13.39 -13.84 12.26
C ALA A 198 -14.78 -13.76 12.88
N THR A 199 -15.22 -14.83 13.51
CA THR A 199 -16.53 -14.92 14.19
C THR A 199 -16.32 -14.97 15.68
N LEU A 200 -16.79 -13.96 16.40
CA LEU A 200 -16.83 -13.97 17.87
C LEU A 200 -17.99 -14.87 18.32
N ILE A 201 -17.68 -16.00 18.95
CA ILE A 201 -18.67 -17.01 19.34
C ILE A 201 -18.98 -17.00 20.82
N ASP A 202 -17.98 -16.75 21.69
CA ASP A 202 -18.13 -16.74 23.14
C ASP A 202 -17.08 -15.85 23.83
N GLY A 203 -17.16 -15.71 25.11
CA GLY A 203 -16.19 -15.00 25.93
C GLY A 203 -16.67 -14.87 27.37
N ALA A 204 -15.96 -14.06 28.13
CA ALA A 204 -16.38 -13.71 29.48
C ALA A 204 -16.01 -12.27 29.82
N TYR A 205 -16.84 -11.64 30.63
CA TYR A 205 -16.57 -10.32 31.18
C TYR A 205 -16.65 -10.30 32.69
N HIS A 206 -16.00 -9.35 33.31
CA HIS A 206 -16.10 -9.07 34.73
C HIS A 206 -16.70 -7.67 34.94
N SER A 207 -17.72 -7.55 35.79
CA SER A 207 -18.49 -6.30 35.92
C SER A 207 -17.68 -5.07 36.33
N VAL A 208 -16.53 -5.28 37.00
CA VAL A 208 -15.66 -4.20 37.51
C VAL A 208 -14.37 -4.06 36.70
N ASP A 209 -13.77 -5.17 36.26
CA ASP A 209 -12.42 -5.19 35.69
C ASP A 209 -12.41 -5.22 34.15
N SER A 210 -13.57 -5.38 33.52
CA SER A 210 -13.64 -5.38 32.05
C SER A 210 -13.64 -3.98 31.48
N SER A 211 -12.86 -3.80 30.40
CA SER A 211 -12.72 -2.53 29.67
C SER A 211 -12.54 -2.79 28.18
N GLU A 212 -12.80 -1.78 27.36
CA GLU A 212 -12.54 -1.85 25.91
C GLU A 212 -11.08 -2.23 25.61
N MET A 213 -10.13 -1.69 26.38
CA MET A 213 -8.72 -1.99 26.21
C MET A 213 -8.42 -3.46 26.53
N ALA A 214 -9.06 -4.03 27.54
CA ALA A 214 -8.88 -5.44 27.92
C ALA A 214 -9.38 -6.37 26.82
N PHE A 215 -10.56 -6.10 26.23
CA PHE A 215 -11.09 -6.87 25.10
C PHE A 215 -10.25 -6.72 23.84
N LYS A 216 -9.81 -5.50 23.52
CA LYS A 216 -8.88 -5.24 22.41
C LYS A 216 -7.59 -6.05 22.56
N THR A 217 -7.01 -6.06 23.76
CA THR A 217 -5.79 -6.83 24.06
C THR A 217 -6.04 -8.33 23.99
N ALA A 218 -7.15 -8.80 24.56
CA ALA A 218 -7.55 -10.21 24.50
C ALA A 218 -7.70 -10.69 23.05
N THR A 219 -8.30 -9.88 22.19
CA THR A 219 -8.45 -10.18 20.77
C THR A 219 -7.10 -10.26 20.06
N SER A 220 -6.20 -9.31 20.32
CA SER A 220 -4.85 -9.34 19.72
C SER A 220 -4.05 -10.57 20.18
N MET A 221 -4.20 -10.99 21.44
CA MET A 221 -3.58 -12.23 21.95
C MET A 221 -4.22 -13.45 21.29
N CYS A 222 -5.55 -13.50 21.20
CA CYS A 222 -6.29 -14.57 20.56
C CYS A 222 -5.86 -14.77 19.11
N PHE A 223 -5.74 -13.67 18.34
CA PHE A 223 -5.23 -13.70 16.97
C PHE A 223 -3.82 -14.28 16.90
N LYS A 224 -2.88 -13.81 17.73
CA LYS A 224 -1.50 -14.30 17.76
C LYS A 224 -1.39 -15.79 18.11
N GLU A 225 -2.27 -16.30 18.97
CA GLU A 225 -2.29 -17.72 19.37
C GLU A 225 -2.98 -18.60 18.34
N ALA A 226 -3.97 -18.07 17.61
CA ALA A 226 -4.73 -18.79 16.60
C ALA A 226 -3.96 -18.94 15.28
N MET A 227 -3.32 -17.88 14.81
CA MET A 227 -2.74 -17.83 13.46
C MET A 227 -1.71 -18.94 13.18
N PRO A 228 -0.76 -19.27 14.08
CA PRO A 228 0.17 -20.37 13.82
C PRO A 228 -0.51 -21.74 13.63
N LYS A 229 -1.71 -21.93 14.23
CA LYS A 229 -2.49 -23.16 14.13
C LYS A 229 -3.34 -23.22 12.85
N ALA A 230 -3.60 -22.06 12.26
CA ALA A 230 -4.43 -21.91 11.07
C ALA A 230 -3.69 -22.16 9.74
N ASP A 231 -2.44 -22.65 9.77
CA ASP A 231 -1.60 -22.89 8.60
C ASP A 231 -1.42 -21.61 7.76
N PRO A 232 -0.72 -20.60 8.30
CA PRO A 232 -0.57 -19.32 7.63
C PRO A 232 0.30 -19.44 6.38
N ALA A 233 -0.02 -18.66 5.34
CA ALA A 233 0.69 -18.62 4.08
C ALA A 233 0.96 -17.20 3.62
N LEU A 234 2.07 -17.03 2.89
CA LEU A 234 2.38 -15.78 2.23
C LEU A 234 1.68 -15.72 0.87
N LEU A 235 1.11 -14.57 0.56
CA LEU A 235 0.52 -14.24 -0.73
C LEU A 235 1.44 -13.28 -1.48
N GLU A 236 1.74 -13.63 -2.73
CA GLU A 236 2.47 -12.78 -3.66
C GLU A 236 1.48 -12.00 -4.54
N PRO A 237 1.77 -10.75 -4.92
CA PRO A 237 0.90 -10.00 -5.81
C PRO A 237 1.02 -10.54 -7.25
N TYR A 238 -0.13 -10.72 -7.90
CA TYR A 238 -0.22 -10.94 -9.34
C TYR A 238 -0.48 -9.60 -10.04
N MET A 239 0.20 -9.38 -11.16
CA MET A 239 0.05 -8.16 -11.95
C MET A 239 -0.43 -8.51 -13.36
N LYS A 240 -1.33 -7.69 -13.90
CA LYS A 240 -1.72 -7.77 -15.30
C LYS A 240 -0.70 -7.00 -16.14
N MET A 241 -0.04 -7.68 -17.06
CA MET A 241 0.93 -7.09 -17.97
C MET A 241 0.38 -7.12 -19.40
N LYS A 242 0.45 -5.99 -20.11
CA LYS A 242 0.14 -5.87 -21.53
C LYS A 242 1.42 -5.54 -22.27
N VAL A 243 1.79 -6.38 -23.22
CA VAL A 243 2.96 -6.17 -24.09
C VAL A 243 2.46 -5.98 -25.53
N ILE A 244 2.89 -4.91 -26.15
CA ILE A 244 2.58 -4.58 -27.55
C ILE A 244 3.88 -4.72 -28.33
N ILE A 245 3.90 -5.58 -29.32
CA ILE A 245 5.07 -5.93 -30.14
C ILE A 245 4.66 -6.16 -31.57
N ASP A 246 5.61 -6.19 -32.47
CA ASP A 246 5.42 -6.63 -33.84
C ASP A 246 5.29 -8.15 -33.90
N ASP A 247 4.53 -8.66 -34.87
CA ASP A 247 4.16 -10.08 -34.99
C ASP A 247 5.37 -11.01 -35.06
N GLU A 248 6.48 -10.55 -35.64
CA GLU A 248 7.72 -11.34 -35.78
C GLU A 248 8.34 -11.75 -34.42
N PHE A 249 8.11 -10.97 -33.34
CA PHE A 249 8.65 -11.22 -32.00
C PHE A 249 7.71 -12.01 -31.09
N THR A 250 6.51 -12.37 -31.55
CA THR A 250 5.49 -13.07 -30.75
C THR A 250 6.00 -14.37 -30.17
N GLY A 251 6.78 -15.14 -30.95
CA GLY A 251 7.35 -16.41 -30.51
C GLY A 251 8.31 -16.25 -29.34
N ASP A 252 9.25 -15.34 -29.43
CA ASP A 252 10.28 -15.09 -28.41
C ASP A 252 9.67 -14.58 -27.10
N ILE A 253 8.68 -13.71 -27.21
CA ILE A 253 7.96 -13.18 -26.05
C ILE A 253 7.12 -14.26 -25.40
N THR A 254 6.42 -15.09 -26.14
CA THR A 254 5.61 -16.22 -25.59
C THR A 254 6.49 -17.19 -24.80
N VAL A 255 7.69 -17.49 -25.27
CA VAL A 255 8.66 -18.32 -24.53
C VAL A 255 9.07 -17.63 -23.23
N SER A 256 9.32 -16.32 -23.25
CA SER A 256 9.72 -15.55 -22.06
C SER A 256 8.62 -15.56 -20.99
N TYR A 257 7.34 -15.50 -21.36
CA TYR A 257 6.22 -15.55 -20.40
C TYR A 257 6.12 -16.89 -19.66
N THR A 258 6.40 -18.01 -20.35
CA THR A 258 6.37 -19.32 -19.69
C THR A 258 7.40 -19.42 -18.57
N HIS A 259 8.55 -18.78 -18.72
CA HIS A 259 9.57 -18.68 -17.68
C HIS A 259 9.16 -17.80 -16.51
N LEU A 260 8.33 -16.78 -16.73
CA LEU A 260 7.79 -15.90 -15.68
C LEU A 260 6.64 -16.53 -14.88
N ARG A 261 6.26 -17.79 -15.16
CA ARG A 261 5.10 -18.48 -14.56
C ARG A 261 3.79 -17.70 -14.72
N ALA A 262 3.63 -17.00 -15.84
CA ALA A 262 2.38 -16.33 -16.16
C ALA A 262 1.30 -17.40 -16.45
N HIS A 263 0.16 -17.31 -15.76
CA HIS A 263 -0.88 -18.34 -15.82
C HIS A 263 -1.88 -18.15 -16.96
N GLU A 264 -1.96 -16.95 -17.54
CA GLU A 264 -2.88 -16.65 -18.65
C GLU A 264 -2.19 -15.74 -19.66
N THR A 265 -2.15 -16.18 -20.91
CA THR A 265 -1.81 -15.36 -22.06
C THR A 265 -3.05 -15.17 -22.91
N LEU A 266 -3.52 -13.94 -23.06
CA LEU A 266 -4.50 -13.56 -24.07
C LEU A 266 -3.74 -12.91 -25.22
N SER A 267 -3.77 -13.52 -26.40
CA SER A 267 -3.34 -12.87 -27.64
C SER A 267 -4.58 -12.29 -28.31
N ASP A 268 -4.64 -11.00 -28.44
CA ASP A 268 -5.58 -10.33 -29.34
C ASP A 268 -4.92 -10.30 -30.73
N LEU A 269 -5.43 -11.12 -31.63
CA LEU A 269 -5.09 -11.12 -33.05
C LEU A 269 -5.90 -10.06 -33.77
#